data_684d1a83c82a7ff67e878794ad7ae22d
#
_entry.id   684d1a83c82a7ff67e878794ad7ae22d
#
_cell.length_a   1.000
_cell.length_b   1.000
_cell.length_c   1.000
_cell.angle_alpha   90.00
_cell.angle_beta   90.00
_cell.angle_gamma   90.00
#
_symmetry.space_group_name_H-M   'P 1'
#
loop_
_entity.id
_entity.type
_entity.pdbx_description
1 polymer ?
#
loop_
_entity_poly.entity_id
_entity_poly.type
_entity_poly.pdbx_seq_one_letter_code
_entity_poly.pdbx_strand_id
1 'polypeptide(L)'
;MAKRATETSKSDAYEAAQLDDLSETEKAEKRADSWRRIASGAMLAILGLIVVCVILASKYQHDVLVYRETSHGLSYQNEAQQIRTPSQLAIEAQLGSFVKAIRNVPGVDYALVDQNVALALEMTVDMQPAHAHTDMIAYFTDKANNPKLLGAAGEVRTVLDPVIASPISANTWTLSWAEQVSKPGEKPSRSFHQGTLTIAPPTIATDPQLAAINPAGVEVVQADLHL
;
A
#
# COMPACT_ATOMS: atom_id res chain seq x y z
N MET A 1 -72.47 -2.55 -19.75
CA MET A 1 -71.13 -2.48 -19.15
C MET A 1 -71.09 -2.64 -17.60
N ALA A 2 -72.19 -2.85 -16.92
CA ALA A 2 -72.25 -2.90 -15.43
C ALA A 2 -72.08 -4.34 -14.84
N LYS A 3 -72.06 -5.42 -15.64
CA LYS A 3 -71.96 -6.78 -15.12
C LYS A 3 -70.53 -7.27 -14.81
N ARG A 4 -69.50 -6.61 -15.38
CA ARG A 4 -68.09 -7.02 -15.17
C ARG A 4 -67.47 -6.46 -13.88
N ALA A 5 -67.97 -5.36 -13.38
CA ALA A 5 -67.46 -4.71 -12.16
C ALA A 5 -67.91 -5.44 -10.86
N THR A 6 -69.00 -6.20 -10.90
CA THR A 6 -69.53 -6.93 -9.73
C THR A 6 -68.88 -8.32 -9.55
N GLU A 7 -68.27 -8.90 -10.59
CA GLU A 7 -67.58 -10.19 -10.47
C GLU A 7 -66.19 -10.08 -9.89
N THR A 8 -65.43 -9.01 -10.24
CA THR A 8 -64.08 -8.73 -9.63
C THR A 8 -64.21 -8.46 -8.12
N SER A 9 -65.19 -7.69 -7.71
CA SER A 9 -65.42 -7.40 -6.28
C SER A 9 -65.79 -8.63 -5.44
N LYS A 10 -66.42 -9.66 -6.03
CA LYS A 10 -66.71 -10.91 -5.34
C LYS A 10 -65.49 -11.83 -5.24
N SER A 11 -64.61 -11.83 -6.25
CA SER A 11 -63.37 -12.59 -6.24
C SER A 11 -62.42 -12.08 -5.16
N ASP A 12 -62.24 -10.75 -5.08
CA ASP A 12 -61.34 -10.13 -4.08
C ASP A 12 -61.88 -10.30 -2.64
N ALA A 13 -63.22 -10.30 -2.46
CA ALA A 13 -63.83 -10.56 -1.15
C ALA A 13 -63.72 -12.05 -0.75
N TYR A 14 -63.73 -12.98 -1.70
CA TYR A 14 -63.52 -14.41 -1.44
C TYR A 14 -62.07 -14.73 -1.10
N GLU A 15 -61.10 -14.11 -1.78
CA GLU A 15 -59.70 -14.25 -1.45
C GLU A 15 -59.37 -13.65 -0.09
N ALA A 16 -59.94 -12.48 0.23
CA ALA A 16 -59.77 -11.87 1.55
C ALA A 16 -60.35 -12.72 2.69
N ALA A 17 -61.54 -13.36 2.44
CA ALA A 17 -62.15 -14.23 3.43
C ALA A 17 -61.41 -15.57 3.59
N GLN A 18 -60.77 -16.12 2.51
CA GLN A 18 -59.90 -17.29 2.62
C GLN A 18 -58.60 -17.02 3.36
N LEU A 19 -58.08 -15.80 3.30
CA LEU A 19 -56.91 -15.39 4.07
C LEU A 19 -57.20 -15.26 5.56
N ASP A 20 -58.42 -14.90 5.94
CA ASP A 20 -58.80 -14.74 7.35
C ASP A 20 -59.08 -16.07 8.07
N ASP A 21 -59.36 -17.12 7.32
CA ASP A 21 -59.69 -18.46 7.86
C ASP A 21 -58.42 -19.37 8.00
N LEU A 22 -57.27 -18.91 7.56
CA LEU A 22 -55.98 -19.60 7.80
C LEU A 22 -55.62 -19.56 9.27
N SER A 23 -55.32 -20.73 9.84
CA SER A 23 -54.81 -20.82 11.20
C SER A 23 -53.56 -19.98 11.37
N GLU A 24 -53.31 -19.46 12.56
CA GLU A 24 -52.11 -18.66 12.88
C GLU A 24 -50.80 -19.37 12.49
N THR A 25 -50.80 -20.71 12.51
CA THR A 25 -49.67 -21.55 12.10
C THR A 25 -49.43 -21.50 10.59
N GLU A 26 -50.47 -21.53 9.75
CA GLU A 26 -50.34 -21.42 8.29
C GLU A 26 -49.88 -20.01 7.84
N LYS A 27 -50.35 -18.99 8.56
CA LYS A 27 -49.88 -17.60 8.35
C LYS A 27 -48.39 -17.46 8.69
N ALA A 28 -47.92 -18.11 9.75
CA ALA A 28 -46.52 -18.13 10.16
C ALA A 28 -45.65 -18.91 9.13
N GLU A 29 -46.11 -20.03 8.62
CA GLU A 29 -45.39 -20.81 7.59
C GLU A 29 -45.28 -20.05 6.27
N LYS A 30 -46.32 -19.40 5.80
CA LYS A 30 -46.26 -18.58 4.58
C LYS A 30 -45.28 -17.38 4.73
N ARG A 31 -45.25 -16.77 5.91
CA ARG A 31 -44.24 -15.73 6.21
C ARG A 31 -42.85 -16.31 6.24
N ALA A 32 -42.62 -17.46 6.86
CA ALA A 32 -41.33 -18.13 6.90
C ALA A 32 -40.81 -18.48 5.49
N ASP A 33 -41.67 -18.98 4.60
CA ASP A 33 -41.32 -19.30 3.22
C ASP A 33 -41.00 -18.03 2.41
N SER A 34 -41.74 -16.97 2.62
CA SER A 34 -41.41 -15.65 2.04
C SER A 34 -40.05 -15.17 2.47
N TRP A 35 -39.71 -15.23 3.76
CA TRP A 35 -38.41 -14.87 4.29
C TRP A 35 -37.29 -15.76 3.78
N ARG A 36 -37.50 -17.06 3.64
CA ARG A 36 -36.53 -17.98 3.03
C ARG A 36 -36.20 -17.62 1.60
N ARG A 37 -37.20 -17.24 0.78
CA ARG A 37 -36.98 -16.79 -0.60
C ARG A 37 -36.21 -15.49 -0.66
N ILE A 38 -36.49 -14.52 0.22
CA ILE A 38 -35.75 -13.25 0.32
C ILE A 38 -34.33 -13.52 0.76
N ALA A 39 -34.13 -14.36 1.78
CA ALA A 39 -32.80 -14.70 2.29
C ALA A 39 -31.95 -15.42 1.24
N SER A 40 -32.52 -16.36 0.48
CA SER A 40 -31.80 -17.05 -0.59
C SER A 40 -31.42 -16.10 -1.73
N GLY A 41 -32.30 -15.17 -2.09
CA GLY A 41 -32.00 -14.13 -3.09
C GLY A 41 -30.88 -13.19 -2.63
N ALA A 42 -30.89 -12.77 -1.37
CA ALA A 42 -29.84 -11.93 -0.78
C ALA A 42 -28.48 -12.67 -0.74
N MET A 43 -28.49 -13.96 -0.42
CA MET A 43 -27.27 -14.77 -0.38
C MET A 43 -26.64 -14.94 -1.77
N LEU A 44 -27.46 -15.12 -2.81
CA LEU A 44 -26.99 -15.15 -4.20
C LEU A 44 -26.41 -13.80 -4.65
N ALA A 45 -27.02 -12.70 -4.24
CA ALA A 45 -26.52 -11.36 -4.54
C ALA A 45 -25.16 -11.10 -3.88
N ILE A 46 -24.97 -11.50 -2.64
CA ILE A 46 -23.70 -11.39 -1.91
C ILE A 46 -22.62 -12.25 -2.59
N LEU A 47 -22.92 -13.48 -2.97
CA LEU A 47 -22.01 -14.36 -3.71
C LEU A 47 -21.60 -13.73 -5.04
N GLY A 48 -22.53 -13.15 -5.78
CA GLY A 48 -22.26 -12.42 -7.02
C GLY A 48 -21.33 -11.24 -6.80
N LEU A 49 -21.54 -10.46 -5.73
CA LEU A 49 -20.68 -9.33 -5.38
C LEU A 49 -19.25 -9.77 -5.03
N ILE A 50 -19.09 -10.86 -4.28
CA ILE A 50 -17.78 -11.43 -3.96
C ILE A 50 -17.03 -11.83 -5.24
N VAL A 51 -17.70 -12.50 -6.18
CA VAL A 51 -17.10 -12.89 -7.46
C VAL A 51 -16.66 -11.66 -8.26
N VAL A 52 -17.48 -10.61 -8.31
CA VAL A 52 -17.12 -9.35 -8.97
C VAL A 52 -15.92 -8.70 -8.30
N CYS A 53 -15.87 -8.66 -6.97
CA CYS A 53 -14.72 -8.12 -6.22
C CYS A 53 -13.44 -8.90 -6.50
N VAL A 54 -13.50 -10.24 -6.56
CA VAL A 54 -12.34 -11.09 -6.88
C VAL A 54 -11.87 -10.83 -8.32
N ILE A 55 -12.77 -10.71 -9.27
CA ILE A 55 -12.44 -10.41 -10.67
C ILE A 55 -11.82 -9.01 -10.80
N LEU A 56 -12.38 -8.03 -10.10
CA LEU A 56 -11.82 -6.67 -10.08
C LEU A 56 -10.43 -6.66 -9.41
N ALA A 57 -10.25 -7.32 -8.28
CA ALA A 57 -8.97 -7.41 -7.60
C ALA A 57 -7.91 -8.12 -8.47
N SER A 58 -8.28 -9.16 -9.22
CA SER A 58 -7.36 -9.84 -10.14
C SER A 58 -7.00 -9.01 -11.39
N LYS A 59 -7.87 -8.09 -11.82
CA LYS A 59 -7.59 -7.16 -12.92
C LYS A 59 -6.76 -5.94 -12.51
N TYR A 60 -6.74 -5.59 -11.22
CA TYR A 60 -5.92 -4.50 -10.67
C TYR A 60 -4.48 -4.97 -10.31
N GLN A 61 -3.93 -5.91 -11.04
CA GLN A 61 -2.48 -6.05 -11.08
C GLN A 61 -1.94 -4.85 -11.87
N HIS A 62 -1.44 -3.86 -11.14
CA HIS A 62 -0.79 -2.71 -11.74
C HIS A 62 0.42 -3.20 -12.52
N ASP A 63 0.34 -3.15 -13.85
CA ASP A 63 1.52 -3.20 -14.70
C ASP A 63 2.34 -1.94 -14.40
N VAL A 64 3.35 -2.08 -13.56
CA VAL A 64 4.32 -1.01 -13.32
C VAL A 64 5.17 -0.89 -14.57
N LEU A 65 4.81 0.05 -15.45
CA LEU A 65 5.63 0.41 -16.61
C LEU A 65 6.86 1.17 -16.11
N VAL A 66 7.99 0.47 -16.04
CA VAL A 66 9.28 1.09 -15.70
C VAL A 66 9.82 1.76 -16.96
N TYR A 67 9.76 3.09 -17.00
CA TYR A 67 10.46 3.88 -18.03
C TYR A 67 11.90 4.09 -17.58
N ARG A 68 12.85 3.55 -18.32
CA ARG A 68 14.26 3.86 -18.14
C ARG A 68 14.68 4.88 -19.18
N GLU A 69 15.02 6.08 -18.74
CA GLU A 69 15.62 7.12 -19.59
C GLU A 69 17.10 6.75 -19.79
N THR A 70 17.46 6.36 -21.00
CA THR A 70 18.86 6.16 -21.38
C THR A 70 19.32 7.39 -22.16
N SER A 71 20.62 7.67 -22.19
CA SER A 71 21.22 8.81 -22.92
C SER A 71 20.90 8.86 -24.41
N HIS A 72 20.16 7.91 -24.95
CA HIS A 72 19.76 7.78 -26.36
C HIS A 72 18.23 7.69 -26.58
N GLY A 73 17.42 8.11 -25.61
CA GLY A 73 15.96 8.10 -25.70
C GLY A 73 15.30 6.99 -24.89
N LEU A 74 13.96 7.04 -24.80
CA LEU A 74 13.14 6.05 -24.09
C LEU A 74 13.23 4.68 -24.79
N SER A 75 13.88 3.72 -24.18
CA SER A 75 13.82 2.33 -24.61
C SER A 75 12.77 1.59 -23.78
N TYR A 76 11.81 0.96 -24.48
CA TYR A 76 10.94 -0.04 -23.89
C TYR A 76 11.77 -1.30 -23.65
N GLN A 77 12.12 -1.58 -22.40
CA GLN A 77 12.51 -2.90 -22.01
C GLN A 77 11.28 -3.64 -21.52
N ASN A 78 10.77 -4.53 -22.35
CA ASN A 78 9.84 -5.57 -21.96
C ASN A 78 10.68 -6.58 -21.15
N GLU A 79 11.06 -6.22 -19.91
CA GLU A 79 11.59 -7.21 -19.00
C GLU A 79 10.46 -8.18 -18.75
N ALA A 80 10.62 -9.40 -19.28
CA ALA A 80 9.77 -10.52 -18.92
C ALA A 80 9.56 -10.43 -17.41
N GLN A 81 8.30 -10.31 -16.99
CA GLN A 81 7.88 -10.25 -15.59
C GLN A 81 8.60 -11.38 -14.86
N GLN A 82 9.74 -11.09 -14.24
CA GLN A 82 10.31 -12.01 -13.28
C GLN A 82 9.25 -12.15 -12.21
N ILE A 83 8.72 -13.37 -12.05
CA ILE A 83 7.78 -13.68 -10.97
C ILE A 83 8.57 -13.42 -9.69
N ARG A 84 8.42 -12.19 -9.16
CA ARG A 84 9.08 -11.79 -7.93
C ARG A 84 8.43 -12.56 -6.79
N THR A 85 9.25 -13.23 -6.01
CA THR A 85 8.74 -13.90 -4.81
C THR A 85 8.15 -12.87 -3.84
N PRO A 86 7.09 -13.20 -3.08
CA PRO A 86 6.51 -12.25 -2.11
C PRO A 86 7.54 -11.64 -1.16
N SER A 87 8.58 -12.39 -0.80
CA SER A 87 9.69 -11.90 0.01
C SER A 87 10.51 -10.81 -0.68
N GLN A 88 10.73 -10.89 -1.98
CA GLN A 88 11.44 -9.86 -2.75
C GLN A 88 10.64 -8.57 -2.82
N LEU A 89 9.32 -8.66 -3.06
CA LEU A 89 8.45 -7.49 -3.05
C LEU A 89 8.41 -6.80 -1.68
N ALA A 90 8.43 -7.58 -0.60
CA ALA A 90 8.49 -7.04 0.74
C ALA A 90 9.82 -6.31 1.00
N ILE A 91 10.95 -6.88 0.56
CA ILE A 91 12.26 -6.24 0.65
C ILE A 91 12.28 -4.93 -0.15
N GLU A 92 11.79 -4.93 -1.39
CA GLU A 92 11.72 -3.73 -2.23
C GLU A 92 10.90 -2.61 -1.57
N ALA A 93 9.73 -2.95 -1.04
CA ALA A 93 8.88 -1.99 -0.33
C ALA A 93 9.58 -1.42 0.91
N GLN A 94 10.29 -2.28 1.66
CA GLN A 94 11.01 -1.88 2.87
C GLN A 94 12.21 -0.98 2.54
N LEU A 95 12.97 -1.29 1.47
CA LEU A 95 14.06 -0.45 0.99
C LEU A 95 13.55 0.91 0.49
N GLY A 96 12.38 0.94 -0.15
CA GLY A 96 11.70 2.18 -0.50
C GLY A 96 11.33 3.03 0.72
N SER A 97 10.84 2.39 1.78
CA SER A 97 10.55 3.05 3.06
C SER A 97 11.81 3.59 3.73
N PHE A 98 12.91 2.85 3.65
CA PHE A 98 14.21 3.29 4.15
C PHE A 98 14.72 4.57 3.46
N VAL A 99 14.66 4.63 2.12
CA VAL A 99 15.04 5.83 1.37
C VAL A 99 14.17 7.02 1.77
N LYS A 100 12.85 6.82 1.90
CA LYS A 100 11.92 7.86 2.35
C LYS A 100 12.25 8.34 3.77
N ALA A 101 12.58 7.43 4.66
CA ALA A 101 12.95 7.75 6.03
C ALA A 101 14.21 8.61 6.13
N ILE A 102 15.22 8.36 5.28
CA ILE A 102 16.46 9.12 5.25
C ILE A 102 16.27 10.47 4.57
N ARG A 103 15.50 10.53 3.48
CA ARG A 103 15.51 11.67 2.57
C ARG A 103 14.37 12.66 2.78
N ASN A 104 13.23 12.24 3.35
CA ASN A 104 12.12 13.14 3.57
C ASN A 104 12.44 14.17 4.67
N VAL A 105 12.15 15.43 4.36
CA VAL A 105 12.17 16.54 5.30
C VAL A 105 10.76 17.13 5.33
N PRO A 106 9.91 16.73 6.30
CA PRO A 106 8.52 17.17 6.38
C PRO A 106 8.34 18.60 6.92
N GLY A 107 9.35 19.43 6.80
CA GLY A 107 9.35 20.79 7.33
C GLY A 107 9.44 20.79 8.85
N VAL A 108 8.51 21.50 9.50
CA VAL A 108 8.50 21.68 10.97
C VAL A 108 7.78 20.56 11.74
N ASP A 109 7.36 19.48 11.07
CA ASP A 109 6.79 18.32 11.74
C ASP A 109 7.89 17.45 12.36
N TYR A 110 8.36 17.88 13.53
CA TYR A 110 9.46 17.20 14.23
C TYR A 110 9.08 15.79 14.71
N ALA A 111 7.80 15.50 14.96
CA ALA A 111 7.36 14.16 15.35
C ALA A 111 7.56 13.16 14.20
N LEU A 112 7.20 13.58 12.99
CA LEU A 112 7.43 12.76 11.79
C LEU A 112 8.92 12.63 11.46
N VAL A 113 9.71 13.71 11.68
CA VAL A 113 11.18 13.64 11.56
C VAL A 113 11.75 12.60 12.51
N ASP A 114 11.34 12.61 13.79
CA ASP A 114 11.86 11.65 14.77
C ASP A 114 11.46 10.20 14.43
N GLN A 115 10.26 9.98 13.93
CA GLN A 115 9.82 8.67 13.44
C GLN A 115 10.66 8.19 12.25
N ASN A 116 10.93 9.05 11.28
CA ASN A 116 11.73 8.72 10.11
C ASN A 116 13.19 8.40 10.52
N VAL A 117 13.79 9.21 11.38
CA VAL A 117 15.15 8.95 11.88
C VAL A 117 15.21 7.64 12.65
N ALA A 118 14.25 7.39 13.53
CA ALA A 118 14.17 6.12 14.28
C ALA A 118 14.06 4.92 13.34
N LEU A 119 13.17 4.98 12.34
CA LEU A 119 13.02 3.93 11.32
C LEU A 119 14.34 3.66 10.58
N ALA A 120 15.02 4.73 10.12
CA ALA A 120 16.27 4.58 9.39
C ALA A 120 17.36 3.95 10.27
N LEU A 121 17.46 4.36 11.52
CA LEU A 121 18.45 3.81 12.46
C LEU A 121 18.13 2.35 12.85
N GLU A 122 16.88 2.00 13.03
CA GLU A 122 16.48 0.61 13.31
C GLU A 122 16.74 -0.35 12.14
N MET A 123 16.69 0.18 10.91
CA MET A 123 17.00 -0.61 9.72
C MET A 123 18.49 -0.72 9.41
N THR A 124 19.37 -0.06 10.15
CA THR A 124 20.82 -0.08 9.93
C THR A 124 21.55 -0.84 11.03
N VAL A 125 22.58 -1.60 10.64
CA VAL A 125 23.42 -2.36 11.56
C VAL A 125 24.88 -2.24 11.17
N ASP A 126 25.78 -2.16 12.18
CA ASP A 126 27.21 -2.21 11.96
C ASP A 126 27.66 -3.67 11.84
N MET A 127 28.14 -4.05 10.66
CA MET A 127 28.69 -5.36 10.37
C MET A 127 30.05 -5.22 9.72
N GLN A 128 31.12 -5.59 10.41
CA GLN A 128 32.48 -5.47 9.92
C GLN A 128 32.67 -6.02 8.48
N PRO A 129 33.29 -5.29 7.56
CA PRO A 129 33.97 -3.99 7.74
C PRO A 129 33.07 -2.75 7.57
N ALA A 130 31.78 -2.92 7.32
CA ALA A 130 30.84 -1.84 7.09
C ALA A 130 30.24 -1.30 8.42
N HIS A 131 29.90 -0.01 8.43
CA HIS A 131 29.43 0.72 9.61
C HIS A 131 28.17 1.52 9.31
N ALA A 132 27.15 0.88 8.70
CA ALA A 132 25.96 1.59 8.21
C ALA A 132 25.20 2.34 9.32
N HIS A 133 25.12 1.78 10.52
CA HIS A 133 24.44 2.44 11.65
C HIS A 133 25.20 3.68 12.11
N THR A 134 26.52 3.54 12.29
CA THR A 134 27.41 4.66 12.67
C THR A 134 27.40 5.76 11.59
N ASP A 135 27.46 5.38 10.31
CA ASP A 135 27.44 6.32 9.19
C ASP A 135 26.09 7.05 9.10
N MET A 136 24.99 6.36 9.40
CA MET A 136 23.66 6.96 9.41
C MET A 136 23.49 7.97 10.56
N ILE A 137 24.03 7.69 11.73
CA ILE A 137 24.09 8.67 12.84
C ILE A 137 24.89 9.90 12.40
N ALA A 138 26.05 9.71 11.80
CA ALA A 138 26.87 10.80 11.28
C ALA A 138 26.11 11.63 10.22
N TYR A 139 25.40 10.97 9.31
CA TYR A 139 24.57 11.61 8.29
C TYR A 139 23.50 12.52 8.91
N PHE A 140 22.75 12.06 9.90
CA PHE A 140 21.69 12.85 10.54
C PHE A 140 22.21 13.94 11.46
N THR A 141 23.46 13.84 11.94
CA THR A 141 24.10 14.87 12.77
C THR A 141 24.80 15.94 11.95
N ASP A 142 25.13 15.66 10.68
CA ASP A 142 25.68 16.65 9.77
C ASP A 142 24.66 17.75 9.48
N LYS A 143 25.08 19.00 9.59
CA LYS A 143 24.22 20.19 9.39
C LYS A 143 23.58 20.23 8.01
N ALA A 144 24.25 19.72 6.98
CA ALA A 144 23.76 19.70 5.61
C ALA A 144 22.64 18.67 5.40
N ASN A 145 22.56 17.66 6.26
CA ASN A 145 21.64 16.53 6.10
C ASN A 145 20.64 16.40 7.27
N ASN A 146 20.81 17.17 8.33
CA ASN A 146 19.95 17.11 9.50
C ASN A 146 18.53 17.58 9.17
N PRO A 147 17.52 16.69 9.17
CA PRO A 147 16.17 17.04 8.71
C PRO A 147 15.49 18.06 9.63
N LYS A 148 15.85 18.13 10.92
CA LYS A 148 15.31 19.16 11.83
C LYS A 148 15.84 20.54 11.49
N LEU A 149 17.12 20.65 11.17
CA LEU A 149 17.74 21.93 10.80
C LEU A 149 17.25 22.40 9.43
N LEU A 150 17.15 21.50 8.48
CA LEU A 150 16.61 21.78 7.14
C LEU A 150 15.14 22.23 7.23
N GLY A 151 14.31 21.52 7.99
CA GLY A 151 12.91 21.88 8.22
C GLY A 151 12.75 23.21 8.94
N ALA A 152 13.60 23.50 9.95
CA ALA A 152 13.63 24.79 10.64
C ALA A 152 14.04 25.95 9.70
N ALA A 153 14.86 25.67 8.69
CA ALA A 153 15.20 26.61 7.62
C ALA A 153 14.10 26.76 6.56
N GLY A 154 12.98 26.02 6.70
CA GLY A 154 11.84 26.05 5.80
C GLY A 154 12.00 25.16 4.57
N GLU A 155 12.99 24.26 4.52
CA GLU A 155 13.09 23.27 3.47
C GLU A 155 12.07 22.16 3.68
N VAL A 156 11.36 21.81 2.60
CA VAL A 156 10.53 20.61 2.53
C VAL A 156 11.08 19.75 1.41
N ARG A 157 11.42 18.51 1.73
CA ARG A 157 11.93 17.53 0.76
C ARG A 157 11.05 16.30 0.80
N THR A 158 10.59 15.87 -0.36
CA THR A 158 9.70 14.70 -0.50
C THR A 158 10.26 13.76 -1.54
N VAL A 159 10.48 12.52 -1.15
CA VAL A 159 10.75 11.43 -2.09
C VAL A 159 9.46 11.07 -2.80
N LEU A 160 9.49 11.12 -4.11
CA LEU A 160 8.33 10.83 -4.96
C LEU A 160 8.23 9.33 -5.25
N ASP A 161 7.02 8.82 -5.26
CA ASP A 161 6.76 7.45 -5.68
C ASP A 161 6.81 7.29 -7.21
N PRO A 162 7.23 6.13 -7.71
CA PRO A 162 7.79 5.01 -6.97
C PRO A 162 9.29 5.16 -6.67
N VAL A 163 9.74 4.61 -5.53
CA VAL A 163 11.15 4.28 -5.33
C VAL A 163 11.37 2.91 -5.97
N ILE A 164 12.29 2.85 -6.92
CA ILE A 164 12.57 1.60 -7.65
C ILE A 164 13.77 0.94 -7.00
N ALA A 165 13.58 -0.25 -6.46
CA ALA A 165 14.64 -1.09 -5.94
C ALA A 165 14.82 -2.29 -6.86
N SER A 166 16.06 -2.55 -7.31
CA SER A 166 16.39 -3.66 -8.19
C SER A 166 17.57 -4.46 -7.64
N PRO A 167 17.47 -5.79 -7.50
CA PRO A 167 18.55 -6.60 -6.99
C PRO A 167 19.70 -6.68 -8.01
N ILE A 168 20.94 -6.43 -7.53
CA ILE A 168 22.17 -6.70 -8.26
C ILE A 168 22.67 -8.10 -7.90
N SER A 169 22.55 -8.46 -6.63
CA SER A 169 22.92 -9.77 -6.10
C SER A 169 21.91 -10.20 -5.03
N ALA A 170 22.17 -11.31 -4.36
CA ALA A 170 21.33 -11.79 -3.27
C ALA A 170 21.15 -10.75 -2.15
N ASN A 171 22.18 -9.94 -1.89
CA ASN A 171 22.22 -9.01 -0.76
C ASN A 171 22.42 -7.55 -1.18
N THR A 172 22.62 -7.26 -2.46
CA THR A 172 22.92 -5.91 -2.94
C THR A 172 21.85 -5.42 -3.89
N TRP A 173 21.37 -4.21 -3.67
CA TRP A 173 20.27 -3.59 -4.37
C TRP A 173 20.65 -2.21 -4.90
N THR A 174 20.28 -1.91 -6.13
CA THR A 174 20.29 -0.54 -6.67
C THR A 174 18.95 0.09 -6.43
N LEU A 175 18.96 1.33 -5.96
CA LEU A 175 17.76 2.14 -5.77
C LEU A 175 17.82 3.36 -6.68
N SER A 176 16.65 3.72 -7.22
CA SER A 176 16.48 4.94 -7.99
C SER A 176 15.21 5.64 -7.55
N TRP A 177 15.29 6.94 -7.33
CA TRP A 177 14.13 7.73 -6.88
C TRP A 177 14.19 9.16 -7.38
N ALA A 178 13.08 9.85 -7.32
CA ALA A 178 13.01 11.28 -7.55
C ALA A 178 12.71 12.00 -6.25
N GLU A 179 13.30 13.19 -6.08
CA GLU A 179 13.02 14.09 -4.96
C GLU A 179 12.44 15.39 -5.46
N GLN A 180 11.48 15.93 -4.73
CA GLN A 180 11.02 17.28 -4.87
C GLN A 180 11.46 18.09 -3.65
N VAL A 181 12.20 19.17 -3.91
CA VAL A 181 12.70 20.08 -2.86
C VAL A 181 12.03 21.43 -3.03
N SER A 182 11.45 21.94 -1.95
CA SER A 182 10.88 23.28 -1.86
C SER A 182 11.60 24.07 -0.77
N LYS A 183 12.06 25.28 -1.11
CA LYS A 183 12.68 26.22 -0.16
C LYS A 183 11.92 27.53 -0.16
N PRO A 184 11.93 28.28 0.96
CA PRO A 184 11.29 29.58 1.03
C PRO A 184 11.79 30.54 -0.06
N GLY A 185 10.86 31.10 -0.83
CA GLY A 185 11.18 32.05 -1.91
C GLY A 185 11.70 31.44 -3.21
N GLU A 186 11.88 30.13 -3.28
CA GLU A 186 12.33 29.43 -4.48
C GLU A 186 11.20 28.62 -5.11
N LYS A 187 11.29 28.39 -6.43
CA LYS A 187 10.40 27.44 -7.11
C LYS A 187 10.80 26.02 -6.72
N PRO A 188 9.82 25.11 -6.49
CA PRO A 188 10.13 23.71 -6.25
C PRO A 188 11.01 23.13 -7.36
N SER A 189 12.08 22.47 -6.98
CA SER A 189 12.99 21.75 -7.88
C SER A 189 12.78 20.24 -7.76
N ARG A 190 13.03 19.54 -8.84
CA ARG A 190 12.99 18.08 -8.89
C ARG A 190 14.36 17.55 -9.32
N SER A 191 14.84 16.54 -8.62
CA SER A 191 16.10 15.85 -8.91
C SER A 191 15.89 14.34 -8.93
N PHE A 192 16.76 13.63 -9.66
CA PHE A 192 16.78 12.17 -9.69
C PHE A 192 18.05 11.70 -9.02
N HIS A 193 17.90 10.68 -8.19
CA HIS A 193 18.98 10.13 -7.39
C HIS A 193 19.05 8.62 -7.59
N GLN A 194 20.24 8.10 -7.35
CA GLN A 194 20.50 6.67 -7.38
C GLN A 194 21.43 6.31 -6.23
N GLY A 195 21.31 5.09 -5.73
CA GLY A 195 22.20 4.60 -4.68
C GLY A 195 22.26 3.07 -4.69
N THR A 196 23.15 2.55 -3.90
CA THR A 196 23.32 1.11 -3.69
C THR A 196 23.22 0.79 -2.21
N LEU A 197 22.42 -0.22 -1.86
CA LEU A 197 22.32 -0.74 -0.51
C LEU A 197 22.77 -2.20 -0.48
N THR A 198 23.54 -2.55 0.52
CA THR A 198 23.80 -3.94 0.87
C THR A 198 23.06 -4.27 2.16
N ILE A 199 22.32 -5.38 2.16
CA ILE A 199 21.53 -5.85 3.28
C ILE A 199 22.13 -7.13 3.85
N ALA A 200 21.98 -7.35 5.15
CA ALA A 200 22.20 -8.65 5.75
C ALA A 200 21.17 -9.67 5.20
N PRO A 201 21.43 -10.98 5.25
CA PRO A 201 20.40 -11.97 4.96
C PRO A 201 19.17 -11.69 5.81
N PRO A 202 17.96 -11.54 5.20
CA PRO A 202 16.75 -11.18 5.94
C PRO A 202 16.46 -12.19 7.04
N THR A 203 16.25 -11.72 8.25
CA THR A 203 15.86 -12.54 9.43
C THR A 203 14.45 -12.16 9.85
N ILE A 204 13.62 -13.17 10.14
CA ILE A 204 12.27 -12.91 10.62
C ILE A 204 12.38 -12.24 11.99
N ALA A 205 11.86 -11.02 12.12
CA ALA A 205 11.82 -10.32 13.39
C ALA A 205 10.99 -11.12 14.41
N THR A 206 11.62 -11.47 15.54
CA THR A 206 10.95 -12.18 16.63
C THR A 206 10.21 -11.21 17.57
N ASP A 207 10.60 -9.95 17.57
CA ASP A 207 9.94 -8.87 18.31
C ASP A 207 8.74 -8.33 17.52
N PRO A 208 7.51 -8.37 18.07
CA PRO A 208 6.33 -7.83 17.40
C PRO A 208 6.41 -6.33 17.08
N GLN A 209 7.16 -5.54 17.85
CA GLN A 209 7.34 -4.11 17.61
C GLN A 209 8.25 -3.88 16.41
N LEU A 210 9.35 -4.61 16.31
CA LEU A 210 10.24 -4.59 15.14
C LEU A 210 9.53 -5.12 13.90
N ALA A 211 8.74 -6.19 14.03
CA ALA A 211 7.96 -6.73 12.93
C ALA A 211 6.91 -5.75 12.38
N ALA A 212 6.39 -4.84 13.19
CA ALA A 212 5.46 -3.80 12.74
C ALA A 212 6.16 -2.71 11.92
N ILE A 213 7.43 -2.42 12.21
CA ILE A 213 8.22 -1.35 11.56
C ILE A 213 8.99 -1.92 10.37
N ASN A 214 9.57 -3.10 10.53
CA ASN A 214 10.42 -3.78 9.54
C ASN A 214 9.93 -5.23 9.32
N PRO A 215 8.75 -5.41 8.69
CA PRO A 215 8.13 -6.72 8.52
C PRO A 215 8.96 -7.68 7.64
N ALA A 216 9.81 -7.14 6.76
CA ALA A 216 10.68 -7.93 5.91
C ALA A 216 11.99 -8.33 6.61
N GLY A 217 12.26 -7.84 7.82
CA GLY A 217 13.51 -8.08 8.54
C GLY A 217 14.75 -7.60 7.76
N VAL A 218 14.62 -6.48 7.07
CA VAL A 218 15.71 -5.91 6.26
C VAL A 218 16.65 -5.14 7.16
N GLU A 219 17.91 -5.55 7.22
CA GLU A 219 18.99 -4.86 7.92
C GLU A 219 20.01 -4.35 6.89
N VAL A 220 20.15 -3.04 6.79
CA VAL A 220 21.11 -2.40 5.89
C VAL A 220 22.47 -2.39 6.57
N VAL A 221 23.45 -3.03 5.93
CA VAL A 221 24.85 -3.10 6.44
C VAL A 221 25.75 -2.10 5.74
N GLN A 222 25.40 -1.64 4.55
CA GLN A 222 26.13 -0.62 3.82
C GLN A 222 25.16 0.20 2.96
N ALA A 223 25.30 1.52 2.99
CA ALA A 223 24.53 2.45 2.17
C ALA A 223 25.48 3.38 1.43
N ASP A 224 25.45 3.33 0.10
CA ASP A 224 26.16 4.25 -0.79
C ASP A 224 25.12 4.99 -1.61
N LEU A 225 24.73 6.16 -1.09
CA LEU A 225 23.69 6.99 -1.70
C LEU A 225 24.39 8.16 -2.40
N HIS A 226 24.42 8.15 -3.73
CA HIS A 226 24.91 9.27 -4.53
C HIS A 226 23.88 10.42 -4.45
N LEU A 227 24.22 11.43 -3.67
CA LEU A 227 23.36 12.56 -3.30
C LEU A 227 23.79 13.84 -3.99
#